data_921ae948b750a96263d5fec76a0b5398
#
_entry.id   921ae948b750a96263d5fec76a0b5398
#
_cell.length_a   1.000
_cell.length_b   1.000
_cell.length_c   1.000
_cell.angle_alpha   90.00
_cell.angle_beta   90.00
_cell.angle_gamma   90.00
#
_symmetry.space_group_name_H-M   'P 1'
#
loop_
_entity.id
_entity.type
_entity.pdbx_description
1 polymer ?
#
loop_
_entity_poly.entity_id
_entity_poly.type
_entity_poly.pdbx_seq_one_letter_code
_entity_poly.pdbx_strand_id
1 'polypeptide(L)'
;MVYRLWTSPDVYNFRNHFFVITPSCHIFAAMSAEKIIAEWKKKQFKPIYWLEGEESFFIDQVVDYAEHHILSEAEAGFNLTIFYGKDAEWASVVNACMRYPMFAERQVVLLKEAQQMRDLEKLESYIENPLPSTIFVVSHKEKKVDGRGKIAKLLKQKAEVLTTKKMYDSQLPAWAGEMVQQHGLSITQKALLILVDHIGNDLSRIKNEIEKLAVNLGARKNITEDDIENYIGVSKEFNVFELQAAIAQKNMQKAIRIIQYFEANPKAGPIQMILPALYNFFSKLYMIYNVSSPDEKTVAAALGVNPYFVKDYISAAKKYDYPSVEKILLLLHQYNLRSIGVNDGNTSDAGLMKEMTVKMMA
;
A
#
# COMPACT_ATOMS: atom_id res chain seq x y z
N MET A 1 57.58 29.80 -9.52
CA MET A 1 56.27 30.14 -10.16
C MET A 1 55.20 29.48 -9.38
N VAL A 2 54.38 30.26 -8.71
CA VAL A 2 53.62 29.90 -7.52
C VAL A 2 52.20 29.46 -7.94
N TYR A 3 51.77 28.25 -7.59
CA TYR A 3 50.35 27.86 -7.60
C TYR A 3 49.74 28.20 -6.24
N ARG A 4 48.83 29.19 -6.24
CA ARG A 4 47.99 29.49 -5.10
C ARG A 4 46.78 28.56 -5.04
N LEU A 5 46.69 27.89 -3.90
CA LEU A 5 45.52 27.14 -3.42
C LEU A 5 44.30 28.07 -3.26
N TRP A 6 43.18 27.63 -3.78
CA TRP A 6 41.88 28.17 -3.41
C TRP A 6 41.36 27.40 -2.19
N THR A 7 41.40 28.06 -1.04
CA THR A 7 40.63 27.66 0.14
C THR A 7 39.39 28.53 0.17
N SER A 8 38.24 27.93 0.10
CA SER A 8 36.95 28.56 0.49
C SER A 8 36.21 27.58 1.41
N PRO A 9 35.93 27.99 2.65
CA PRO A 9 35.13 27.17 3.56
C PRO A 9 33.68 27.58 3.50
N ASP A 10 32.90 26.98 2.65
CA ASP A 10 31.45 27.06 2.78
C ASP A 10 30.97 25.86 3.60
N VAL A 11 30.95 26.10 4.89
CA VAL A 11 30.29 25.29 5.89
C VAL A 11 28.77 25.36 5.63
N TYR A 12 28.20 24.36 4.97
CA TYR A 12 26.76 24.19 4.92
C TYR A 12 26.25 23.86 6.32
N ASN A 13 25.71 24.87 6.93
CA ASN A 13 25.04 24.86 8.21
C ASN A 13 23.72 24.08 8.10
N PHE A 14 23.72 22.76 8.25
CA PHE A 14 22.51 21.96 8.44
C PHE A 14 21.98 22.19 9.86
N ARG A 15 21.35 23.35 10.08
CA ARG A 15 20.51 23.57 11.24
C ARG A 15 19.26 22.73 11.11
N ASN A 16 19.15 21.75 12.04
CA ASN A 16 17.93 21.21 12.66
C ASN A 16 16.61 21.50 11.90
N HIS A 17 16.29 20.68 10.91
CA HIS A 17 14.90 20.40 10.61
C HIS A 17 14.52 19.17 11.45
N PHE A 18 13.93 19.43 12.60
CA PHE A 18 13.04 18.47 13.23
C PHE A 18 12.02 18.07 12.18
N PHE A 19 12.16 16.87 11.62
CA PHE A 19 11.06 16.22 10.94
C PHE A 19 10.01 15.95 12.03
N VAL A 20 9.09 16.88 12.17
CA VAL A 20 7.78 16.58 12.74
C VAL A 20 7.22 15.49 11.85
N ILE A 21 7.11 14.27 12.39
CA ILE A 21 6.39 13.17 11.75
C ILE A 21 4.94 13.65 11.71
N THR A 22 4.58 14.35 10.65
CA THR A 22 3.18 14.59 10.32
C THR A 22 2.58 13.21 10.07
N PRO A 23 1.45 12.85 10.71
CA PRO A 23 0.78 11.59 10.43
C PRO A 23 0.61 11.47 8.92
N SER A 24 1.07 10.35 8.37
CA SER A 24 1.16 10.20 6.91
C SER A 24 -0.23 10.37 6.29
N CYS A 25 -0.29 10.97 5.12
CA CYS A 25 -1.53 11.28 4.37
C CYS A 25 -2.45 10.06 4.15
N HIS A 26 -1.97 8.85 4.40
CA HIS A 26 -2.66 7.57 4.23
C HIS A 26 -3.47 7.15 5.46
N ILE A 27 -2.95 7.42 6.67
CA ILE A 27 -3.73 7.33 7.92
C ILE A 27 -4.92 8.29 7.83
N PHE A 28 -4.74 9.47 7.22
CA PHE A 28 -5.82 10.42 6.97
C PHE A 28 -6.91 9.88 6.02
N ALA A 29 -6.57 9.11 5.00
CA ALA A 29 -7.57 8.56 4.06
C ALA A 29 -8.40 7.45 4.72
N ALA A 30 -7.77 6.53 5.47
CA ALA A 30 -8.47 5.51 6.25
C ALA A 30 -9.37 6.17 7.30
N MET A 31 -8.85 7.10 8.11
CA MET A 31 -9.63 7.86 9.10
C MET A 31 -10.76 8.66 8.46
N SER A 32 -10.59 9.17 7.23
CA SER A 32 -11.64 9.93 6.54
C SER A 32 -12.75 9.03 6.00
N ALA A 33 -12.43 7.83 5.50
CA ALA A 33 -13.42 6.84 5.09
C ALA A 33 -14.21 6.31 6.29
N GLU A 34 -13.52 5.95 7.37
CA GLU A 34 -14.14 5.52 8.62
C GLU A 34 -15.00 6.62 9.23
N LYS A 35 -14.57 7.89 9.16
CA LYS A 35 -15.34 9.04 9.63
C LYS A 35 -16.65 9.18 8.86
N ILE A 36 -16.62 9.12 7.54
CA ILE A 36 -17.84 9.17 6.69
C ILE A 36 -18.81 8.08 7.12
N ILE A 37 -18.34 6.84 7.22
CA ILE A 37 -19.16 5.69 7.63
C ILE A 37 -19.70 5.87 9.07
N ALA A 38 -18.88 6.40 9.99
CA ALA A 38 -19.31 6.66 11.37
C ALA A 38 -20.38 7.76 11.45
N GLU A 39 -20.30 8.81 10.61
CA GLU A 39 -21.33 9.83 10.48
C GLU A 39 -22.63 9.24 9.91
N TRP A 40 -22.56 8.38 8.90
CA TRP A 40 -23.71 7.68 8.34
C TRP A 40 -24.39 6.73 9.33
N LYS A 41 -23.62 6.02 10.16
CA LYS A 41 -24.16 5.23 11.29
C LYS A 41 -24.97 6.06 12.28
N LYS A 42 -24.62 7.35 12.42
CA LYS A 42 -25.37 8.33 13.24
C LYS A 42 -26.49 9.02 12.46
N LYS A 43 -26.80 8.58 11.25
CA LYS A 43 -27.79 9.20 10.33
C LYS A 43 -27.46 10.67 9.98
N GLN A 44 -26.19 11.02 9.98
CA GLN A 44 -25.71 12.34 9.59
C GLN A 44 -25.24 12.28 8.14
N PHE A 45 -26.02 12.86 7.23
CA PHE A 45 -25.76 12.77 5.81
C PHE A 45 -25.56 14.16 5.20
N LYS A 46 -24.63 14.25 4.23
CA LYS A 46 -24.50 15.38 3.31
C LYS A 46 -25.10 15.00 1.96
N PRO A 47 -25.53 15.98 1.15
CA PRO A 47 -26.12 15.69 -0.15
C PRO A 47 -25.15 15.07 -1.16
N ILE A 48 -23.84 15.36 -1.06
CA ILE A 48 -22.85 14.90 -2.03
C ILE A 48 -21.62 14.38 -1.29
N TYR A 49 -21.17 13.18 -1.69
CA TYR A 49 -19.90 12.57 -1.32
C TYR A 49 -19.09 12.29 -2.59
N TRP A 50 -17.94 12.91 -2.70
CA TRP A 50 -17.02 12.73 -3.82
C TRP A 50 -15.77 11.99 -3.36
N LEU A 51 -15.63 10.75 -3.82
CA LEU A 51 -14.56 9.85 -3.39
C LEU A 51 -13.57 9.71 -4.54
N GLU A 52 -12.34 10.21 -4.36
CA GLU A 52 -11.35 10.23 -5.44
C GLU A 52 -9.96 9.78 -4.99
N GLY A 53 -9.17 9.28 -5.93
CA GLY A 53 -7.74 9.01 -5.72
C GLY A 53 -7.29 7.62 -6.13
N GLU A 54 -6.04 7.31 -5.79
CA GLU A 54 -5.31 6.14 -6.28
C GLU A 54 -5.61 4.86 -5.48
N GLU A 55 -5.98 4.97 -4.18
CA GLU A 55 -6.29 3.83 -3.34
C GLU A 55 -7.79 3.53 -3.37
N SER A 56 -8.14 2.56 -4.20
CA SER A 56 -9.55 2.15 -4.42
C SER A 56 -10.18 1.50 -3.20
N PHE A 57 -9.40 0.83 -2.35
CA PHE A 57 -9.91 0.09 -1.20
C PHE A 57 -10.79 0.95 -0.29
N PHE A 58 -10.34 2.14 0.10
CA PHE A 58 -11.10 3.02 0.98
C PHE A 58 -12.32 3.64 0.26
N ILE A 59 -12.21 3.89 -1.04
CA ILE A 59 -13.34 4.35 -1.86
C ILE A 59 -14.42 3.28 -1.88
N ASP A 60 -14.03 2.03 -2.15
CA ASP A 60 -14.95 0.90 -2.25
C ASP A 60 -15.63 0.58 -0.91
N GLN A 61 -14.93 0.73 0.22
CA GLN A 61 -15.55 0.60 1.55
C GLN A 61 -16.70 1.59 1.76
N VAL A 62 -16.52 2.85 1.37
CA VAL A 62 -17.55 3.89 1.52
C VAL A 62 -18.71 3.63 0.57
N VAL A 63 -18.42 3.25 -0.70
CA VAL A 63 -19.45 2.93 -1.70
C VAL A 63 -20.25 1.71 -1.29
N ASP A 64 -19.60 0.65 -0.83
CA ASP A 64 -20.25 -0.57 -0.38
C ASP A 64 -21.19 -0.29 0.81
N TYR A 65 -20.73 0.51 1.78
CA TYR A 65 -21.57 0.92 2.89
C TYR A 65 -22.79 1.74 2.42
N ALA A 66 -22.59 2.62 1.45
CA ALA A 66 -23.70 3.42 0.88
C ALA A 66 -24.74 2.56 0.18
N GLU A 67 -24.28 1.53 -0.52
CA GLU A 67 -25.15 0.62 -1.29
C GLU A 67 -26.01 -0.28 -0.39
N HIS A 68 -25.45 -0.76 0.72
CA HIS A 68 -26.07 -1.82 1.51
C HIS A 68 -26.61 -1.39 2.88
N HIS A 69 -26.21 -0.20 3.40
CA HIS A 69 -26.45 0.13 4.80
C HIS A 69 -27.11 1.50 5.05
N ILE A 70 -27.23 2.38 4.05
CA ILE A 70 -27.90 3.68 4.24
C ILE A 70 -29.40 3.52 4.21
N LEU A 71 -29.91 2.72 3.27
CA LEU A 71 -31.32 2.41 3.13
C LEU A 71 -31.62 1.03 3.70
N SER A 72 -32.82 0.83 4.22
CA SER A 72 -33.30 -0.52 4.52
C SER A 72 -33.54 -1.29 3.22
N GLU A 73 -33.59 -2.60 3.30
CA GLU A 73 -33.82 -3.47 2.13
C GLU A 73 -35.13 -3.13 1.41
N ALA A 74 -36.20 -2.79 2.15
CA ALA A 74 -37.46 -2.37 1.60
C ALA A 74 -37.40 -1.00 0.90
N GLU A 75 -36.63 -0.05 1.43
CA GLU A 75 -36.45 1.27 0.83
C GLU A 75 -35.53 1.23 -0.40
N ALA A 76 -34.51 0.40 -0.39
CA ALA A 76 -33.51 0.29 -1.45
C ALA A 76 -34.16 -0.08 -2.80
N GLY A 77 -35.20 -0.91 -2.80
CA GLY A 77 -35.91 -1.30 -4.03
C GLY A 77 -36.48 -0.14 -4.84
N PHE A 78 -36.78 1.00 -4.19
CA PHE A 78 -37.36 2.18 -4.84
C PHE A 78 -36.44 3.40 -4.83
N ASN A 79 -35.51 3.46 -3.89
CA ASN A 79 -34.72 4.67 -3.59
C ASN A 79 -33.21 4.50 -3.80
N LEU A 80 -32.72 3.33 -4.23
CA LEU A 80 -31.34 3.12 -4.63
C LEU A 80 -31.25 3.11 -6.16
N THR A 81 -30.38 3.96 -6.71
CA THR A 81 -30.06 3.96 -8.14
C THR A 81 -28.56 3.90 -8.32
N ILE A 82 -28.08 2.95 -9.12
CA ILE A 82 -26.67 2.72 -9.37
C ILE A 82 -26.35 2.97 -10.83
N PHE A 83 -25.38 3.81 -11.09
CA PHE A 83 -24.83 4.09 -12.41
C PHE A 83 -23.35 3.66 -12.45
N TYR A 84 -22.91 3.22 -13.63
CA TYR A 84 -21.51 2.97 -13.93
C TYR A 84 -21.03 4.00 -14.96
N GLY A 85 -19.92 4.68 -14.71
CA GLY A 85 -19.45 5.80 -15.51
C GLY A 85 -19.28 5.49 -17.01
N LYS A 86 -18.91 4.25 -17.35
CA LYS A 86 -18.76 3.80 -18.73
C LYS A 86 -20.07 3.90 -19.53
N ASP A 87 -21.20 3.57 -18.91
CA ASP A 87 -22.50 3.41 -19.55
C ASP A 87 -23.48 4.53 -19.19
N ALA A 88 -23.13 5.36 -18.21
CA ALA A 88 -24.00 6.39 -17.68
C ALA A 88 -23.94 7.68 -18.53
N GLU A 89 -25.10 8.22 -18.85
CA GLU A 89 -25.26 9.56 -19.39
C GLU A 89 -25.46 10.55 -18.24
N TRP A 90 -24.75 11.68 -18.27
CA TRP A 90 -24.81 12.71 -17.24
C TRP A 90 -26.24 13.19 -16.94
N ALA A 91 -27.07 13.34 -17.99
CA ALA A 91 -28.48 13.76 -17.85
C ALA A 91 -29.31 12.74 -17.07
N SER A 92 -29.09 11.46 -17.28
CA SER A 92 -29.78 10.38 -16.55
C SER A 92 -29.38 10.38 -15.07
N VAL A 93 -28.10 10.61 -14.76
CA VAL A 93 -27.60 10.72 -13.38
C VAL A 93 -28.21 11.94 -12.69
N VAL A 94 -28.19 13.10 -13.33
CA VAL A 94 -28.79 14.34 -12.79
C VAL A 94 -30.29 14.15 -12.56
N ASN A 95 -31.01 13.59 -13.53
CA ASN A 95 -32.44 13.33 -13.41
C ASN A 95 -32.75 12.37 -12.24
N ALA A 96 -31.93 11.33 -12.03
CA ALA A 96 -32.08 10.44 -10.88
C ALA A 96 -31.85 11.18 -9.56
N CYS A 97 -30.84 12.04 -9.49
CA CYS A 97 -30.54 12.83 -8.29
C CYS A 97 -31.62 13.86 -7.96
N MET A 98 -32.38 14.33 -8.95
CA MET A 98 -33.44 15.33 -8.79
C MET A 98 -34.80 14.72 -8.44
N ARG A 99 -34.94 13.39 -8.45
CA ARG A 99 -36.19 12.73 -8.01
C ARG A 99 -36.35 12.84 -6.50
N TYR A 100 -37.59 12.84 -6.06
CA TYR A 100 -37.93 12.72 -4.64
C TYR A 100 -38.01 11.25 -4.23
N PRO A 101 -37.58 10.91 -2.99
CA PRO A 101 -37.67 9.54 -2.50
C PRO A 101 -39.14 9.07 -2.40
N MET A 102 -39.34 7.76 -2.61
CA MET A 102 -40.66 7.12 -2.52
C MET A 102 -40.75 6.36 -1.19
N PHE A 103 -41.73 6.73 -0.35
CA PHE A 103 -41.96 6.08 0.95
C PHE A 103 -40.75 6.04 1.90
N ALA A 104 -39.78 6.94 1.69
CA ALA A 104 -38.57 7.07 2.51
C ALA A 104 -38.19 8.53 2.68
N GLU A 105 -37.39 8.85 3.70
CA GLU A 105 -36.87 10.20 3.88
C GLU A 105 -35.81 10.60 2.86
N ARG A 106 -35.12 9.61 2.29
CA ARG A 106 -33.95 9.82 1.43
C ARG A 106 -33.89 8.79 0.32
N GLN A 107 -33.21 9.17 -0.76
CA GLN A 107 -32.75 8.28 -1.80
C GLN A 107 -31.21 8.28 -1.85
N VAL A 108 -30.64 7.20 -2.37
CA VAL A 108 -29.21 7.05 -2.62
C VAL A 108 -28.98 6.90 -4.12
N VAL A 109 -28.13 7.72 -4.68
CA VAL A 109 -27.68 7.62 -6.07
C VAL A 109 -26.19 7.38 -6.06
N LEU A 110 -25.75 6.25 -6.62
CA LEU A 110 -24.34 5.89 -6.73
C LEU A 110 -23.87 6.06 -8.17
N LEU A 111 -22.79 6.79 -8.39
CA LEU A 111 -22.07 6.82 -9.66
C LEU A 111 -20.72 6.13 -9.45
N LYS A 112 -20.63 4.87 -9.84
CA LYS A 112 -19.41 4.07 -9.77
C LYS A 112 -18.53 4.30 -11.01
N GLU A 113 -17.20 4.30 -10.82
CA GLU A 113 -16.21 4.47 -11.90
C GLU A 113 -16.41 5.77 -12.71
N ALA A 114 -16.68 6.87 -12.02
CA ALA A 114 -16.98 8.15 -12.66
C ALA A 114 -15.86 8.67 -13.59
N GLN A 115 -14.60 8.22 -13.40
CA GLN A 115 -13.48 8.54 -14.30
C GLN A 115 -13.66 8.03 -15.73
N GLN A 116 -14.58 7.08 -15.95
CA GLN A 116 -14.91 6.53 -17.27
C GLN A 116 -16.08 7.28 -17.95
N MET A 117 -16.75 8.18 -17.20
CA MET A 117 -17.92 8.89 -17.70
C MET A 117 -17.50 9.97 -18.69
N ARG A 118 -18.24 10.04 -19.81
CA ARG A 118 -18.16 11.17 -20.74
C ARG A 118 -18.86 12.38 -20.15
N ASP A 119 -18.34 13.56 -20.42
CA ASP A 119 -18.95 14.82 -19.99
C ASP A 119 -19.21 14.91 -18.46
N LEU A 120 -18.30 14.34 -17.65
CA LEU A 120 -18.39 14.33 -16.18
C LEU A 120 -18.59 15.73 -15.61
N GLU A 121 -18.01 16.75 -16.24
CA GLU A 121 -18.12 18.15 -15.87
C GLU A 121 -19.56 18.67 -15.91
N LYS A 122 -20.44 18.08 -16.71
CA LYS A 122 -21.87 18.49 -16.77
C LYS A 122 -22.65 18.17 -15.51
N LEU A 123 -22.10 17.33 -14.60
CA LEU A 123 -22.66 17.13 -13.25
C LEU A 123 -22.62 18.41 -12.39
N GLU A 124 -21.87 19.43 -12.80
CA GLU A 124 -21.87 20.76 -12.15
C GLU A 124 -23.26 21.30 -11.91
N SER A 125 -24.16 21.11 -12.88
CA SER A 125 -25.55 21.60 -12.81
C SER A 125 -26.31 21.08 -11.57
N TYR A 126 -26.04 19.84 -11.17
CA TYR A 126 -26.61 19.26 -9.94
C TYR A 126 -25.81 19.67 -8.69
N ILE A 127 -24.47 19.67 -8.78
CA ILE A 127 -23.59 19.98 -7.66
C ILE A 127 -23.80 21.41 -7.14
N GLU A 128 -24.15 22.36 -8.01
CA GLU A 128 -24.47 23.73 -7.62
C GLU A 128 -25.67 23.81 -6.65
N ASN A 129 -26.73 23.02 -6.92
CA ASN A 129 -27.96 23.02 -6.15
C ASN A 129 -28.44 21.58 -5.87
N PRO A 130 -27.76 20.86 -4.98
CA PRO A 130 -28.10 19.47 -4.70
C PRO A 130 -29.40 19.36 -3.90
N LEU A 131 -30.20 18.34 -4.19
CA LEU A 131 -31.43 18.05 -3.46
C LEU A 131 -31.08 17.47 -2.07
N PRO A 132 -31.56 18.07 -0.94
CA PRO A 132 -31.22 17.60 0.39
C PRO A 132 -31.68 16.18 0.74
N SER A 133 -32.73 15.69 0.09
CA SER A 133 -33.25 14.32 0.26
C SER A 133 -32.48 13.27 -0.56
N THR A 134 -31.50 13.68 -1.38
CA THR A 134 -30.66 12.78 -2.14
C THR A 134 -29.27 12.70 -1.53
N ILE A 135 -28.76 11.48 -1.36
CA ILE A 135 -27.37 11.19 -1.03
C ILE A 135 -26.70 10.75 -2.30
N PHE A 136 -25.94 11.64 -2.93
CA PHE A 136 -25.21 11.36 -4.16
C PHE A 136 -23.78 10.98 -3.84
N VAL A 137 -23.40 9.73 -4.12
CA VAL A 137 -22.04 9.19 -3.87
C VAL A 137 -21.37 8.89 -5.19
N VAL A 138 -20.23 9.52 -5.41
CA VAL A 138 -19.44 9.39 -6.64
C VAL A 138 -18.11 8.75 -6.33
N SER A 139 -17.78 7.63 -6.97
CA SER A 139 -16.44 7.04 -6.94
C SER A 139 -15.67 7.39 -8.22
N HIS A 140 -14.56 8.13 -8.05
CA HIS A 140 -13.66 8.55 -9.11
C HIS A 140 -12.26 8.00 -8.82
N LYS A 141 -11.99 6.80 -9.28
CA LYS A 141 -10.78 6.04 -8.97
C LYS A 141 -9.59 6.44 -9.83
N GLU A 142 -8.38 5.99 -9.43
CA GLU A 142 -7.09 6.13 -10.12
C GLU A 142 -6.51 7.54 -10.16
N LYS A 143 -7.32 8.56 -10.20
CA LYS A 143 -6.88 9.96 -10.30
C LYS A 143 -7.81 10.89 -9.53
N LYS A 144 -7.39 12.12 -9.36
CA LYS A 144 -8.21 13.22 -8.82
C LYS A 144 -8.81 14.02 -9.96
N VAL A 145 -9.89 14.71 -9.68
CA VAL A 145 -10.43 15.74 -10.58
C VAL A 145 -9.41 16.89 -10.69
N ASP A 146 -9.26 17.46 -11.91
CA ASP A 146 -8.37 18.62 -12.11
C ASP A 146 -8.81 19.78 -11.22
N GLY A 147 -7.98 20.11 -10.25
CA GLY A 147 -8.26 21.14 -9.24
C GLY A 147 -8.46 22.56 -9.80
N ARG A 148 -8.13 22.79 -11.06
CA ARG A 148 -8.32 24.09 -11.76
C ARG A 148 -9.72 24.21 -12.34
N GLY A 149 -10.42 23.11 -12.57
CA GLY A 149 -11.76 23.09 -13.15
C GLY A 149 -12.83 23.70 -12.23
N LYS A 150 -13.96 24.10 -12.81
CA LYS A 150 -15.11 24.63 -12.08
C LYS A 150 -15.69 23.58 -11.14
N ILE A 151 -15.79 22.33 -11.59
CA ILE A 151 -16.28 21.21 -10.79
C ILE A 151 -15.47 21.02 -9.50
N ALA A 152 -14.15 21.10 -9.54
CA ALA A 152 -13.30 20.95 -8.35
C ALA A 152 -13.55 22.05 -7.31
N LYS A 153 -13.84 23.28 -7.76
CA LYS A 153 -14.18 24.40 -6.86
C LYS A 153 -15.54 24.18 -6.20
N LEU A 154 -16.52 23.71 -6.96
CA LEU A 154 -17.85 23.38 -6.45
C LEU A 154 -17.81 22.23 -5.44
N LEU A 155 -17.08 21.17 -5.74
CA LEU A 155 -16.92 20.01 -4.85
C LEU A 155 -16.35 20.44 -3.48
N LYS A 156 -15.34 21.30 -3.46
CA LYS A 156 -14.77 21.85 -2.20
C LYS A 156 -15.79 22.60 -1.34
N GLN A 157 -16.82 23.19 -1.97
CA GLN A 157 -17.83 24.00 -1.26
C GLN A 157 -19.07 23.20 -0.88
N LYS A 158 -19.46 22.22 -1.69
CA LYS A 158 -20.76 21.58 -1.64
C LYS A 158 -20.72 20.09 -1.28
N ALA A 159 -19.56 19.43 -1.39
CA ALA A 159 -19.41 18.02 -1.18
C ALA A 159 -18.52 17.67 0.01
N GLU A 160 -18.73 16.51 0.61
CA GLU A 160 -17.69 15.85 1.39
C GLU A 160 -16.74 15.14 0.45
N VAL A 161 -15.47 15.53 0.45
CA VAL A 161 -14.47 14.98 -0.47
C VAL A 161 -13.53 14.06 0.28
N LEU A 162 -13.54 12.78 -0.08
CA LEU A 162 -12.52 11.81 0.33
C LEU A 162 -11.45 11.76 -0.76
N THR A 163 -10.20 12.04 -0.40
CA THR A 163 -9.08 11.89 -1.31
C THR A 163 -8.14 10.80 -0.82
N THR A 164 -7.93 9.76 -1.62
CA THR A 164 -7.06 8.64 -1.30
C THR A 164 -5.74 8.71 -2.08
N LYS A 165 -4.70 8.11 -1.50
CA LYS A 165 -3.41 7.90 -2.17
C LYS A 165 -2.98 6.47 -1.92
N LYS A 166 -2.21 5.90 -2.82
CA LYS A 166 -1.67 4.56 -2.67
C LYS A 166 -0.79 4.46 -1.43
N MET A 167 -0.99 3.41 -0.64
CA MET A 167 -0.21 3.20 0.58
C MET A 167 1.23 2.82 0.24
N TYR A 168 2.21 3.32 1.01
CA TYR A 168 3.59 2.89 0.84
C TYR A 168 3.82 1.50 1.44
N ASP A 169 4.69 0.71 0.84
CA ASP A 169 4.99 -0.67 1.29
C ASP A 169 5.43 -0.71 2.77
N SER A 170 6.14 0.32 3.24
CA SER A 170 6.54 0.43 4.64
C SER A 170 5.39 0.56 5.64
N GLN A 171 4.19 0.92 5.18
CA GLN A 171 3.00 1.13 6.01
C GLN A 171 2.07 -0.09 6.02
N LEU A 172 2.19 -0.95 5.00
CA LEU A 172 1.34 -2.13 4.85
C LEU A 172 1.35 -3.05 6.06
N PRO A 173 2.49 -3.37 6.72
CA PRO A 173 2.48 -4.23 7.89
C PRO A 173 1.70 -3.65 9.09
N ALA A 174 1.80 -2.33 9.30
CA ALA A 174 1.04 -1.68 10.38
C ALA A 174 -0.46 -1.74 10.08
N TRP A 175 -0.87 -1.37 8.88
CA TRP A 175 -2.26 -1.41 8.44
C TRP A 175 -2.85 -2.85 8.47
N ALA A 176 -2.12 -3.83 7.96
CA ALA A 176 -2.56 -5.23 7.97
C ALA A 176 -2.68 -5.77 9.42
N GLY A 177 -1.77 -5.36 10.32
CA GLY A 177 -1.85 -5.69 11.74
C GLY A 177 -3.09 -5.11 12.41
N GLU A 178 -3.46 -3.86 12.11
CA GLU A 178 -4.70 -3.23 12.58
C GLU A 178 -5.94 -3.97 12.03
N MET A 179 -5.91 -4.36 10.76
CA MET A 179 -6.99 -5.14 10.14
C MET A 179 -7.18 -6.49 10.85
N VAL A 180 -6.10 -7.21 11.18
CA VAL A 180 -6.16 -8.46 11.96
C VAL A 180 -6.80 -8.22 13.32
N GLN A 181 -6.45 -7.12 14.01
CA GLN A 181 -7.03 -6.79 15.32
C GLN A 181 -8.52 -6.43 15.21
N GLN A 182 -8.96 -5.76 14.14
CA GLN A 182 -10.38 -5.46 13.89
C GLN A 182 -11.22 -6.76 13.75
N HIS A 183 -10.61 -7.83 13.24
CA HIS A 183 -11.24 -9.17 13.22
C HIS A 183 -11.14 -9.93 14.54
N GLY A 184 -10.64 -9.31 15.61
CA GLY A 184 -10.49 -9.92 16.94
C GLY A 184 -9.40 -10.99 16.99
N LEU A 185 -8.42 -10.91 16.07
CA LEU A 185 -7.29 -11.81 15.94
C LEU A 185 -5.98 -11.14 16.35
N SER A 186 -4.96 -11.94 16.57
CA SER A 186 -3.56 -11.54 16.66
C SER A 186 -2.73 -12.27 15.60
N ILE A 187 -1.57 -11.74 15.27
CA ILE A 187 -0.67 -12.34 14.27
C ILE A 187 0.77 -12.19 14.74
N THR A 188 1.59 -13.22 14.52
CA THR A 188 3.03 -13.09 14.78
C THR A 188 3.65 -12.09 13.80
N GLN A 189 4.69 -11.38 14.24
CA GLN A 189 5.35 -10.38 13.39
C GLN A 189 5.89 -11.00 12.10
N LYS A 190 6.44 -12.22 12.18
CA LYS A 190 6.95 -12.94 11.01
C LYS A 190 5.84 -13.32 10.05
N ALA A 191 4.73 -13.86 10.52
CA ALA A 191 3.57 -14.23 9.71
C ALA A 191 2.98 -12.99 8.99
N LEU A 192 2.86 -11.86 9.70
CA LEU A 192 2.38 -10.60 9.14
C LEU A 192 3.24 -10.14 7.96
N LEU A 193 4.55 -10.20 8.09
CA LEU A 193 5.47 -9.76 7.05
C LEU A 193 5.46 -10.69 5.85
N ILE A 194 5.44 -12.02 6.08
CA ILE A 194 5.30 -13.00 5.00
C ILE A 194 4.01 -12.75 4.21
N LEU A 195 2.90 -12.50 4.92
CA LEU A 195 1.60 -12.20 4.31
C LEU A 195 1.68 -10.95 3.40
N VAL A 196 2.16 -9.84 3.97
CA VAL A 196 2.22 -8.55 3.28
C VAL A 196 3.19 -8.58 2.09
N ASP A 197 4.36 -9.18 2.25
CA ASP A 197 5.35 -9.28 1.17
C ASP A 197 4.85 -10.15 0.01
N HIS A 198 4.17 -11.25 0.33
CA HIS A 198 3.61 -12.13 -0.70
C HIS A 198 2.51 -11.46 -1.53
N ILE A 199 1.67 -10.66 -0.88
CA ILE A 199 0.53 -10.02 -1.56
C ILE A 199 0.97 -8.71 -2.24
N GLY A 200 1.89 -7.98 -1.61
CA GLY A 200 2.28 -6.63 -2.03
C GLY A 200 1.21 -5.59 -1.70
N ASN A 201 1.22 -4.50 -2.44
CA ASN A 201 0.38 -3.33 -2.19
C ASN A 201 -1.04 -3.48 -2.81
N ASP A 202 -1.75 -4.52 -2.36
CA ASP A 202 -3.16 -4.77 -2.70
C ASP A 202 -3.95 -4.95 -1.40
N LEU A 203 -4.51 -3.84 -0.89
CA LEU A 203 -5.24 -3.82 0.38
C LEU A 203 -6.47 -4.73 0.37
N SER A 204 -7.17 -4.81 -0.76
CA SER A 204 -8.34 -5.68 -0.92
C SER A 204 -7.96 -7.15 -0.80
N ARG A 205 -6.87 -7.54 -1.43
CA ARG A 205 -6.35 -8.89 -1.34
C ARG A 205 -5.84 -9.23 0.05
N ILE A 206 -5.12 -8.31 0.71
CA ILE A 206 -4.69 -8.49 2.10
C ILE A 206 -5.90 -8.72 3.01
N LYS A 207 -6.94 -7.89 2.89
CA LYS A 207 -8.20 -8.05 3.66
C LYS A 207 -8.81 -9.43 3.42
N ASN A 208 -8.98 -9.83 2.17
CA ASN A 208 -9.59 -11.12 1.82
C ASN A 208 -8.80 -12.31 2.38
N GLU A 209 -7.46 -12.25 2.37
CA GLU A 209 -6.63 -13.31 2.96
C GLU A 209 -6.75 -13.33 4.50
N ILE A 210 -6.85 -12.17 5.16
CA ILE A 210 -7.09 -12.08 6.61
C ILE A 210 -8.46 -12.66 6.96
N GLU A 211 -9.52 -12.34 6.20
CA GLU A 211 -10.86 -12.88 6.39
C GLU A 211 -10.88 -14.40 6.19
N LYS A 212 -10.20 -14.91 5.18
CA LYS A 212 -10.03 -16.35 4.94
C LYS A 212 -9.31 -17.04 6.12
N LEU A 213 -8.25 -16.43 6.64
CA LEU A 213 -7.58 -16.91 7.84
C LEU A 213 -8.52 -16.93 9.05
N ALA A 214 -9.30 -15.86 9.26
CA ALA A 214 -10.25 -15.77 10.36
C ALA A 214 -11.27 -16.92 10.36
N VAL A 215 -11.77 -17.28 9.18
CA VAL A 215 -12.70 -18.42 9.02
C VAL A 215 -12.01 -19.76 9.31
N ASN A 216 -10.78 -19.96 8.80
CA ASN A 216 -10.08 -21.24 8.92
C ASN A 216 -9.48 -21.50 10.31
N LEU A 217 -9.18 -20.45 11.08
CA LEU A 217 -8.66 -20.60 12.44
C LEU A 217 -9.68 -21.15 13.44
N GLY A 218 -10.98 -21.03 13.17
CA GLY A 218 -12.04 -21.46 14.08
C GLY A 218 -11.96 -20.75 15.44
N ALA A 219 -11.74 -21.52 16.51
CA ALA A 219 -11.65 -20.98 17.87
C ALA A 219 -10.30 -20.31 18.21
N ARG A 220 -9.26 -20.54 17.41
CA ARG A 220 -7.94 -19.94 17.63
C ARG A 220 -7.97 -18.45 17.27
N LYS A 221 -7.21 -17.64 18.03
CA LYS A 221 -7.15 -16.19 17.85
C LYS A 221 -5.80 -15.67 17.33
N ASN A 222 -4.80 -16.57 17.25
CA ASN A 222 -3.45 -16.18 16.85
C ASN A 222 -3.06 -16.82 15.53
N ILE A 223 -2.71 -15.97 14.55
CA ILE A 223 -2.20 -16.38 13.24
C ILE A 223 -0.68 -16.59 13.34
N THR A 224 -0.22 -17.74 12.87
CA THR A 224 1.19 -18.12 12.85
C THR A 224 1.70 -18.30 11.41
N GLU A 225 3.00 -18.53 11.27
CA GLU A 225 3.63 -18.83 9.98
C GLU A 225 3.10 -20.13 9.36
N ASP A 226 2.72 -21.10 10.21
CA ASP A 226 2.10 -22.36 9.77
C ASP A 226 0.73 -22.11 9.13
N ASP A 227 -0.04 -21.14 9.66
CA ASP A 227 -1.33 -20.77 9.09
C ASP A 227 -1.16 -20.09 7.73
N ILE A 228 -0.13 -19.24 7.57
CA ILE A 228 0.21 -18.63 6.27
C ILE A 228 0.60 -19.71 5.25
N GLU A 229 1.42 -20.68 5.66
CA GLU A 229 1.81 -21.79 4.78
C GLU A 229 0.61 -22.65 4.37
N ASN A 230 -0.23 -23.05 5.33
CA ASN A 230 -1.34 -23.96 5.10
C ASN A 230 -2.51 -23.33 4.33
N TYR A 231 -2.84 -22.05 4.58
CA TYR A 231 -4.05 -21.43 4.05
C TYR A 231 -3.78 -20.43 2.92
N ILE A 232 -2.57 -19.87 2.83
CA ILE A 232 -2.20 -18.92 1.78
C ILE A 232 -1.22 -19.55 0.78
N GLY A 233 -0.49 -20.60 1.20
CA GLY A 233 0.41 -21.34 0.33
C GLY A 233 1.81 -20.74 0.20
N VAL A 234 2.20 -19.90 1.15
CA VAL A 234 3.54 -19.30 1.21
C VAL A 234 4.42 -20.07 2.16
N SER A 235 5.48 -20.70 1.68
CA SER A 235 6.39 -21.46 2.53
C SER A 235 7.04 -20.58 3.59
N LYS A 236 6.98 -21.01 4.85
CA LYS A 236 7.65 -20.34 5.98
C LYS A 236 9.17 -20.46 5.93
N GLU A 237 9.71 -21.46 5.20
CA GLU A 237 11.14 -21.74 5.12
C GLU A 237 11.76 -21.23 3.81
N PHE A 238 10.98 -21.19 2.73
CA PHE A 238 11.44 -20.85 1.40
C PHE A 238 10.67 -19.64 0.84
N ASN A 239 11.01 -18.46 1.32
CA ASN A 239 10.44 -17.19 0.89
C ASN A 239 11.54 -16.13 0.75
N VAL A 240 11.19 -14.94 0.26
CA VAL A 240 12.14 -13.86 -0.02
C VAL A 240 12.85 -13.38 1.26
N PHE A 241 12.17 -13.34 2.41
CA PHE A 241 12.79 -12.96 3.70
C PHE A 241 13.83 -13.99 4.16
N GLU A 242 13.53 -15.27 4.01
CA GLU A 242 14.47 -16.31 4.39
C GLU A 242 15.70 -16.31 3.47
N LEU A 243 15.54 -15.98 2.18
CA LEU A 243 16.66 -15.77 1.26
C LEU A 243 17.49 -14.55 1.69
N GLN A 244 16.83 -13.41 1.96
CA GLN A 244 17.50 -12.20 2.45
C GLN A 244 18.27 -12.47 3.74
N ALA A 245 17.65 -13.15 4.72
CA ALA A 245 18.29 -13.52 5.98
C ALA A 245 19.50 -14.45 5.75
N ALA A 246 19.38 -15.43 4.85
CA ALA A 246 20.48 -16.33 4.51
C ALA A 246 21.66 -15.56 3.89
N ILE A 247 21.39 -14.62 2.98
CA ILE A 247 22.43 -13.76 2.38
C ILE A 247 23.03 -12.84 3.46
N ALA A 248 22.21 -12.17 4.26
CA ALA A 248 22.65 -11.28 5.35
C ALA A 248 23.59 -11.98 6.35
N GLN A 249 23.35 -13.29 6.58
CA GLN A 249 24.15 -14.11 7.47
C GLN A 249 25.31 -14.86 6.74
N LYS A 250 25.53 -14.62 5.45
CA LYS A 250 26.50 -15.35 4.60
C LYS A 250 26.30 -16.88 4.67
N ASN A 251 25.06 -17.35 4.82
CA ASN A 251 24.72 -18.77 4.83
C ASN A 251 24.44 -19.25 3.39
N MET A 252 25.50 -19.57 2.66
CA MET A 252 25.46 -19.99 1.26
C MET A 252 24.59 -21.25 1.07
N GLN A 253 24.70 -22.22 1.96
CA GLN A 253 23.96 -23.48 1.84
C GLN A 253 22.45 -23.24 1.89
N LYS A 254 21.99 -22.42 2.86
CA LYS A 254 20.56 -22.07 2.98
C LYS A 254 20.10 -21.25 1.78
N ALA A 255 20.87 -20.25 1.36
CA ALA A 255 20.54 -19.41 0.22
C ALA A 255 20.35 -20.22 -1.07
N ILE A 256 21.27 -21.15 -1.37
CA ILE A 256 21.17 -22.00 -2.56
C ILE A 256 19.96 -22.94 -2.49
N ARG A 257 19.64 -23.50 -1.32
CA ARG A 257 18.43 -24.35 -1.15
C ARG A 257 17.15 -23.56 -1.42
N ILE A 258 17.07 -22.31 -0.96
CA ILE A 258 15.92 -21.44 -1.22
C ILE A 258 15.80 -21.13 -2.72
N ILE A 259 16.91 -20.81 -3.39
CA ILE A 259 16.91 -20.53 -4.84
C ILE A 259 16.52 -21.78 -5.64
N GLN A 260 16.95 -22.99 -5.23
CA GLN A 260 16.51 -24.24 -5.86
C GLN A 260 15.00 -24.46 -5.69
N TYR A 261 14.44 -24.12 -4.52
CA TYR A 261 13.00 -24.15 -4.32
C TYR A 261 12.29 -23.17 -5.26
N PHE A 262 12.79 -21.94 -5.45
CA PHE A 262 12.22 -20.96 -6.39
C PHE A 262 12.35 -21.43 -7.85
N GLU A 263 13.43 -22.13 -8.21
CA GLU A 263 13.60 -22.74 -9.53
C GLU A 263 12.51 -23.77 -9.82
N ALA A 264 12.16 -24.59 -8.83
CA ALA A 264 11.07 -25.57 -8.92
C ALA A 264 9.68 -24.93 -8.81
N ASN A 265 9.57 -23.76 -8.18
CA ASN A 265 8.34 -23.03 -7.92
C ASN A 265 8.48 -21.54 -8.29
N PRO A 266 8.50 -21.17 -9.57
CA PRO A 266 8.83 -19.79 -10.01
C PRO A 266 7.92 -18.70 -9.44
N LYS A 267 6.68 -19.04 -9.11
CA LYS A 267 5.72 -18.09 -8.49
C LYS A 267 6.04 -17.77 -7.02
N ALA A 268 6.81 -18.62 -6.33
CA ALA A 268 7.13 -18.43 -4.91
C ALA A 268 8.24 -17.38 -4.70
N GLY A 269 9.07 -17.13 -5.71
CA GLY A 269 10.17 -16.15 -5.61
C GLY A 269 10.62 -15.67 -6.99
N PRO A 270 9.78 -14.90 -7.71
CA PRO A 270 10.21 -14.31 -8.98
C PRO A 270 11.34 -13.30 -8.72
N ILE A 271 12.32 -13.26 -9.62
CA ILE A 271 13.51 -12.42 -9.49
C ILE A 271 13.13 -10.92 -9.35
N GLN A 272 12.02 -10.51 -9.96
CA GLN A 272 11.47 -9.16 -9.89
C GLN A 272 11.00 -8.76 -8.49
N MET A 273 10.72 -9.72 -7.61
CA MET A 273 10.42 -9.46 -6.18
C MET A 273 11.71 -9.53 -5.34
N ILE A 274 12.63 -10.43 -5.68
CA ILE A 274 13.85 -10.66 -4.91
C ILE A 274 14.81 -9.48 -5.01
N LEU A 275 15.03 -8.96 -6.22
CA LEU A 275 15.95 -7.84 -6.45
C LEU A 275 15.60 -6.58 -5.65
N PRO A 276 14.35 -6.08 -5.68
CA PRO A 276 13.95 -4.93 -4.87
C PRO A 276 14.08 -5.19 -3.35
N ALA A 277 13.74 -6.39 -2.88
CA ALA A 277 13.86 -6.74 -1.47
C ALA A 277 15.32 -6.71 -0.99
N LEU A 278 16.23 -7.31 -1.74
CA LEU A 278 17.66 -7.27 -1.46
C LEU A 278 18.23 -5.85 -1.56
N TYR A 279 17.82 -5.09 -2.58
CA TYR A 279 18.25 -3.70 -2.73
C TYR A 279 17.80 -2.84 -1.53
N ASN A 280 16.56 -2.98 -1.11
CA ASN A 280 16.04 -2.27 0.07
C ASN A 280 16.82 -2.65 1.35
N PHE A 281 17.10 -3.94 1.54
CA PHE A 281 17.88 -4.41 2.69
C PHE A 281 19.31 -3.82 2.69
N PHE A 282 20.05 -3.96 1.58
CA PHE A 282 21.43 -3.48 1.50
C PHE A 282 21.53 -1.95 1.47
N SER A 283 20.54 -1.24 0.92
CA SER A 283 20.48 0.22 1.03
C SER A 283 20.33 0.69 2.47
N LYS A 284 19.48 0.03 3.25
CA LYS A 284 19.35 0.32 4.68
C LYS A 284 20.61 -0.10 5.46
N LEU A 285 21.21 -1.24 5.09
CA LEU A 285 22.49 -1.65 5.67
C LEU A 285 23.59 -0.64 5.37
N TYR A 286 23.60 -0.03 4.18
CA TYR A 286 24.53 1.06 3.84
C TYR A 286 24.36 2.28 4.75
N MET A 287 23.12 2.60 5.13
CA MET A 287 22.84 3.72 6.04
C MET A 287 23.35 3.47 7.47
N ILE A 288 23.40 2.21 7.92
CA ILE A 288 23.75 1.89 9.33
C ILE A 288 25.17 2.37 9.72
N TYR A 289 26.10 2.39 8.76
CA TYR A 289 27.49 2.82 9.01
C TYR A 289 27.62 4.32 9.31
N ASN A 290 26.58 5.12 9.02
CA ASN A 290 26.52 6.54 9.32
C ASN A 290 25.69 6.85 10.59
N VAL A 291 25.18 5.83 11.29
CA VAL A 291 24.40 6.02 12.50
C VAL A 291 25.34 6.25 13.68
N SER A 292 25.20 7.37 14.35
CA SER A 292 26.09 7.81 15.42
C SER A 292 25.97 7.00 16.72
N SER A 293 24.89 6.26 16.92
CA SER A 293 24.67 5.43 18.11
C SER A 293 24.18 4.03 17.72
N PRO A 294 24.76 2.97 18.30
CA PRO A 294 24.38 1.59 17.99
C PRO A 294 23.12 1.13 18.75
N ASP A 295 22.42 1.99 19.48
CA ASP A 295 21.20 1.59 20.18
C ASP A 295 20.05 1.27 19.19
N GLU A 296 19.25 0.25 19.55
CA GLU A 296 18.23 -0.30 18.66
C GLU A 296 17.16 0.72 18.25
N LYS A 297 16.83 1.68 19.11
CA LYS A 297 15.80 2.71 18.80
C LYS A 297 16.31 3.72 17.80
N THR A 298 17.53 4.20 17.99
CA THR A 298 18.16 5.14 17.07
C THR A 298 18.40 4.52 15.71
N VAL A 299 18.86 3.26 15.66
CA VAL A 299 19.01 2.51 14.41
C VAL A 299 17.66 2.29 13.73
N ALA A 300 16.63 1.85 14.46
CA ALA A 300 15.29 1.66 13.90
C ALA A 300 14.75 2.94 13.23
N ALA A 301 14.87 4.07 13.93
CA ALA A 301 14.44 5.37 13.44
C ALA A 301 15.23 5.83 12.20
N ALA A 302 16.55 5.68 12.23
CA ALA A 302 17.43 6.08 11.13
C ALA A 302 17.20 5.25 9.86
N LEU A 303 16.97 3.94 10.01
CA LEU A 303 16.73 3.03 8.89
C LEU A 303 15.25 3.01 8.45
N GLY A 304 14.34 3.58 9.23
CA GLY A 304 12.89 3.49 8.97
C GLY A 304 12.39 2.04 8.98
N VAL A 305 12.90 1.20 9.91
CA VAL A 305 12.54 -0.22 10.03
C VAL A 305 11.86 -0.49 11.37
N ASN A 306 11.06 -1.58 11.38
CA ASN A 306 10.51 -2.06 12.64
C ASN A 306 11.67 -2.49 13.58
N PRO A 307 11.65 -2.10 14.87
CA PRO A 307 12.69 -2.46 15.86
C PRO A 307 13.00 -3.97 15.92
N TYR A 308 12.01 -4.80 15.62
CA TYR A 308 12.19 -6.26 15.55
C TYR A 308 13.35 -6.70 14.64
N PHE A 309 13.57 -6.00 13.50
CA PHE A 309 14.59 -6.34 12.53
C PHE A 309 15.95 -5.67 12.76
N VAL A 310 16.05 -4.74 13.69
CA VAL A 310 17.30 -4.01 13.91
C VAL A 310 18.48 -4.94 14.19
N LYS A 311 18.23 -6.02 14.94
CA LYS A 311 19.24 -7.03 15.24
C LYS A 311 19.81 -7.71 13.99
N ASP A 312 18.98 -7.93 12.99
CA ASP A 312 19.39 -8.54 11.73
C ASP A 312 20.30 -7.61 10.95
N TYR A 313 20.00 -6.31 10.90
CA TYR A 313 20.85 -5.29 10.29
C TYR A 313 22.19 -5.13 11.03
N ILE A 314 22.17 -5.08 12.36
CA ILE A 314 23.39 -5.02 13.18
C ILE A 314 24.25 -6.28 12.97
N SER A 315 23.63 -7.44 12.90
CA SER A 315 24.33 -8.70 12.62
C SER A 315 24.93 -8.74 11.23
N ALA A 316 24.20 -8.26 10.22
CA ALA A 316 24.69 -8.17 8.84
C ALA A 316 25.85 -7.16 8.72
N ALA A 317 25.78 -6.01 9.40
CA ALA A 317 26.85 -5.00 9.42
C ALA A 317 28.19 -5.52 9.97
N LYS A 318 28.16 -6.57 10.79
CA LYS A 318 29.39 -7.26 11.26
C LYS A 318 30.00 -8.18 10.23
N LYS A 319 29.24 -8.61 9.20
CA LYS A 319 29.68 -9.57 8.17
C LYS A 319 30.01 -8.93 6.84
N TYR A 320 29.45 -7.77 6.59
CA TYR A 320 29.73 -6.95 5.41
C TYR A 320 30.35 -5.65 5.88
N ASP A 321 31.41 -5.20 5.25
CA ASP A 321 31.95 -3.87 5.46
C ASP A 321 31.32 -2.86 4.48
N TYR A 322 31.52 -1.59 4.74
CA TYR A 322 30.95 -0.52 3.92
C TYR A 322 31.29 -0.65 2.42
N PRO A 323 32.57 -0.91 2.00
CA PRO A 323 32.90 -1.10 0.59
C PRO A 323 32.22 -2.33 -0.03
N SER A 324 32.02 -3.40 0.72
CA SER A 324 31.33 -4.60 0.26
C SER A 324 29.84 -4.30 -0.01
N VAL A 325 29.19 -3.55 0.87
CA VAL A 325 27.77 -3.17 0.68
C VAL A 325 27.62 -2.26 -0.55
N GLU A 326 28.53 -1.33 -0.79
CA GLU A 326 28.55 -0.49 -1.98
C GLU A 326 28.65 -1.31 -3.26
N LYS A 327 29.59 -2.28 -3.31
CA LYS A 327 29.72 -3.22 -4.43
C LYS A 327 28.44 -4.04 -4.64
N ILE A 328 27.82 -4.50 -3.55
CA ILE A 328 26.56 -5.27 -3.63
C ILE A 328 25.44 -4.44 -4.24
N LEU A 329 25.30 -3.17 -3.88
CA LEU A 329 24.29 -2.29 -4.47
C LEU A 329 24.48 -2.10 -5.98
N LEU A 330 25.72 -1.93 -6.42
CA LEU A 330 26.05 -1.87 -7.85
C LEU A 330 25.79 -3.21 -8.55
N LEU A 331 26.12 -4.32 -7.89
CA LEU A 331 25.85 -5.67 -8.39
C LEU A 331 24.36 -5.91 -8.57
N LEU A 332 23.54 -5.56 -7.59
CA LEU A 332 22.08 -5.69 -7.66
C LEU A 332 21.50 -4.88 -8.84
N HIS A 333 22.02 -3.66 -9.08
CA HIS A 333 21.64 -2.89 -10.26
C HIS A 333 21.98 -3.62 -11.57
N GLN A 334 23.18 -4.20 -11.69
CA GLN A 334 23.56 -4.98 -12.86
C GLN A 334 22.64 -6.17 -13.09
N TYR A 335 22.30 -6.93 -12.03
CA TYR A 335 21.40 -8.06 -12.15
C TYR A 335 19.95 -7.67 -12.43
N ASN A 336 19.52 -6.49 -11.98
CA ASN A 336 18.23 -5.93 -12.37
C ASN A 336 18.17 -5.66 -13.88
N LEU A 337 19.21 -5.10 -14.48
CA LEU A 337 19.29 -4.92 -15.93
C LEU A 337 19.29 -6.28 -16.67
N ARG A 338 20.06 -7.26 -16.17
CA ARG A 338 20.12 -8.60 -16.76
C ARG A 338 18.76 -9.32 -16.69
N SER A 339 18.03 -9.18 -15.59
CA SER A 339 16.71 -9.82 -15.41
C SER A 339 15.63 -9.33 -16.39
N ILE A 340 15.84 -8.17 -17.01
CA ILE A 340 14.99 -7.64 -18.08
C ILE A 340 15.61 -7.76 -19.48
N GLY A 341 16.68 -8.58 -19.62
CA GLY A 341 17.32 -8.89 -20.89
C GLY A 341 18.40 -7.91 -21.36
N VAL A 342 18.77 -6.91 -20.54
CA VAL A 342 19.87 -6.00 -20.90
C VAL A 342 21.22 -6.65 -20.57
N ASN A 343 22.07 -6.84 -21.61
CA ASN A 343 23.38 -7.48 -21.48
C ASN A 343 23.32 -8.92 -20.91
N ASP A 344 22.22 -9.63 -21.17
CA ASP A 344 22.09 -11.04 -20.82
C ASP A 344 21.64 -11.88 -22.04
N GLY A 345 22.34 -12.96 -22.26
CA GLY A 345 22.14 -13.82 -23.42
C GLY A 345 21.29 -15.05 -23.17
N ASN A 346 20.29 -15.06 -22.29
CA ASN A 346 19.38 -16.16 -21.95
C ASN A 346 19.66 -16.91 -20.63
N THR A 347 20.21 -16.27 -19.65
CA THR A 347 20.35 -16.90 -18.32
C THR A 347 18.97 -16.99 -17.63
N SER A 348 18.62 -18.16 -17.10
CA SER A 348 17.38 -18.30 -16.33
C SER A 348 17.40 -17.46 -15.05
N ASP A 349 16.23 -17.06 -14.57
CA ASP A 349 16.09 -16.32 -13.30
C ASP A 349 16.82 -17.00 -12.15
N ALA A 350 16.70 -18.33 -12.03
CA ALA A 350 17.42 -19.12 -11.04
C ALA A 350 18.94 -19.08 -11.23
N GLY A 351 19.40 -19.09 -12.48
CA GLY A 351 20.81 -18.92 -12.81
C GLY A 351 21.34 -17.55 -12.38
N LEU A 352 20.60 -16.49 -12.69
CA LEU A 352 20.92 -15.12 -12.27
C LEU A 352 20.96 -15.01 -10.74
N MET A 353 19.96 -15.56 -10.04
CA MET A 353 19.90 -15.55 -8.58
C MET A 353 21.08 -16.29 -7.95
N LYS A 354 21.45 -17.48 -8.46
CA LYS A 354 22.59 -18.26 -7.96
C LYS A 354 23.92 -17.50 -8.16
N GLU A 355 24.15 -16.99 -9.37
CA GLU A 355 25.36 -16.23 -9.70
C GLU A 355 25.47 -14.95 -8.83
N MET A 356 24.38 -14.18 -8.73
CA MET A 356 24.31 -12.97 -7.91
C MET A 356 24.61 -13.28 -6.45
N THR A 357 23.96 -14.29 -5.87
CA THR A 357 24.12 -14.67 -4.46
C THR A 357 25.55 -15.06 -4.14
N VAL A 358 26.20 -15.83 -5.00
CA VAL A 358 27.63 -16.19 -4.83
C VAL A 358 28.52 -14.94 -4.82
N LYS A 359 28.30 -14.00 -5.76
CA LYS A 359 29.09 -12.77 -5.83
C LYS A 359 28.82 -11.81 -4.64
N MET A 360 27.61 -11.79 -4.11
CA MET A 360 27.28 -10.97 -2.91
C MET A 360 27.91 -11.50 -1.64
N MET A 361 28.12 -12.80 -1.54
CA MET A 361 28.66 -13.45 -0.34
C MET A 361 30.18 -13.68 -0.39
N ALA A 362 30.79 -13.54 -1.55
CA ALA A 362 32.25 -13.57 -1.68
C ALA A 362 32.88 -12.36 -0.98
#